data_3132aed8731ece113c01bf305bb26b3d
#
_entry.id   3132aed8731ece113c01bf305bb26b3d
#
_cell.length_a   1.000
_cell.length_b   1.000
_cell.length_c   1.000
_cell.angle_alpha   90.00
_cell.angle_beta   90.00
_cell.angle_gamma   90.00
#
_symmetry.space_group_name_H-M   'P 1'
#
loop_
_entity.id
_entity.type
_entity.pdbx_description
1 polymer ?
#
loop_
_entity_poly.entity_id
_entity_poly.type
_entity_poly.pdbx_seq_one_letter_code
_entity_poly.pdbx_strand_id
1 'polypeptide(L)'
;PIGIMAARWAKLFGASVVLSEIVEEKCEFARAHGCEVIDSKEVDLVERVRELTHGRGVDVAIEGTGSGSGLGQAIECTRTFGTVVMMGNPASDTTIKLAQHSQILRKELSLKGIWNSHYADTPINEWHYTVRMLDEGKMKVTDLITHKSSLDGLPALCSGINDHSILICKAMYVPEAE
;
A
#
# COMPACT_ATOMS: atom_id res chain seq x y z
N PRO A 1 -1.40 4.73 -5.55
CA PRO A 1 -1.66 5.75 -4.51
C PRO A 1 -1.88 5.15 -3.12
N ILE A 2 -2.67 4.06 -3.00
CA ILE A 2 -3.07 3.50 -1.70
C ILE A 2 -1.86 3.11 -0.85
N GLY A 3 -0.88 2.39 -1.41
CA GLY A 3 0.34 2.00 -0.69
C GLY A 3 1.14 3.20 -0.16
N ILE A 4 1.31 4.25 -0.98
CA ILE A 4 2.01 5.47 -0.54
C ILE A 4 1.24 6.19 0.58
N MET A 5 -0.10 6.27 0.47
CA MET A 5 -0.93 6.85 1.53
C MET A 5 -0.86 6.03 2.82
N ALA A 6 -0.93 4.70 2.74
CA ALA A 6 -0.76 3.82 3.89
C ALA A 6 0.62 4.02 4.55
N ALA A 7 1.69 4.13 3.75
CA ALA A 7 3.03 4.42 4.25
C ALA A 7 3.12 5.78 4.96
N ARG A 8 2.51 6.82 4.40
CA ARG A 8 2.45 8.15 5.03
C ARG A 8 1.70 8.12 6.35
N TRP A 9 0.55 7.44 6.40
CA TRP A 9 -0.19 7.26 7.65
C TRP A 9 0.64 6.52 8.69
N ALA A 10 1.25 5.40 8.34
CA ALA A 10 2.08 4.65 9.27
C ALA A 10 3.27 5.49 9.80
N LYS A 11 3.93 6.25 8.93
CA LYS A 11 5.00 7.19 9.34
C LYS A 11 4.48 8.30 10.26
N LEU A 12 3.29 8.84 10.01
CA LEU A 12 2.66 9.85 10.87
C LEU A 12 2.41 9.32 12.29
N PHE A 13 2.14 8.03 12.42
CA PHE A 13 2.03 7.32 13.69
C PHE A 13 3.37 6.80 14.25
N GLY A 14 4.49 7.20 13.66
CA GLY A 14 5.83 6.90 14.17
C GLY A 14 6.42 5.55 13.74
N ALA A 15 5.82 4.87 12.76
CA ALA A 15 6.37 3.62 12.24
C ALA A 15 7.53 3.87 11.26
N SER A 16 8.53 2.97 11.29
CA SER A 16 9.46 2.79 10.18
C SER A 16 8.77 1.97 9.10
N VAL A 17 8.78 2.46 7.86
CA VAL A 17 8.00 1.86 6.77
C VAL A 17 8.85 1.64 5.54
N VAL A 18 8.74 0.47 4.96
CA VAL A 18 9.27 0.13 3.64
C VAL A 18 8.14 -0.36 2.75
N LEU A 19 8.12 0.06 1.51
CA LEU A 19 7.21 -0.44 0.47
C LEU A 19 7.90 -1.51 -0.36
N SER A 20 7.12 -2.46 -0.87
CA SER A 20 7.55 -3.41 -1.89
C SER A 20 6.76 -3.16 -3.17
N GLU A 21 7.44 -3.12 -4.30
CA GLU A 21 6.85 -2.93 -5.63
C GLU A 21 7.69 -3.73 -6.64
N ILE A 22 7.09 -4.13 -7.76
CA ILE A 22 7.75 -4.89 -8.83
C ILE A 22 7.89 -4.11 -10.14
N VAL A 23 7.26 -2.94 -10.23
CA VAL A 23 7.31 -2.06 -11.40
C VAL A 23 8.27 -0.94 -11.10
N GLU A 24 9.39 -0.90 -11.83
CA GLU A 24 10.49 0.04 -11.60
C GLU A 24 10.02 1.51 -11.57
N GLU A 25 9.20 1.93 -12.55
CA GLU A 25 8.66 3.28 -12.61
C GLU A 25 7.83 3.65 -11.37
N LYS A 26 7.10 2.68 -10.81
CA LYS A 26 6.36 2.87 -9.55
C LYS A 26 7.29 2.90 -8.35
N CYS A 27 8.38 2.13 -8.37
CA CYS A 27 9.44 2.21 -7.36
C CYS A 27 10.06 3.60 -7.33
N GLU A 28 10.45 4.13 -8.50
CA GLU A 28 11.03 5.47 -8.65
C GLU A 28 10.05 6.55 -8.20
N PHE A 29 8.79 6.45 -8.65
CA PHE A 29 7.74 7.37 -8.21
C PHE A 29 7.59 7.38 -6.69
N ALA A 30 7.51 6.22 -6.05
CA ALA A 30 7.37 6.14 -4.60
C ALA A 30 8.59 6.68 -3.85
N ARG A 31 9.82 6.43 -4.35
CA ARG A 31 11.07 7.00 -3.81
C ARG A 31 11.08 8.53 -3.90
N ALA A 32 10.69 9.08 -5.05
CA ALA A 32 10.57 10.52 -5.26
C ALA A 32 9.55 11.18 -4.30
N HIS A 33 8.59 10.39 -3.78
CA HIS A 33 7.58 10.82 -2.82
C HIS A 33 7.91 10.43 -1.36
N GLY A 34 9.19 10.19 -1.08
CA GLY A 34 9.72 10.01 0.28
C GLY A 34 9.47 8.62 0.89
N CYS A 35 9.21 7.61 0.06
CA CYS A 35 9.13 6.24 0.52
C CYS A 35 10.47 5.52 0.41
N GLU A 36 10.80 4.68 1.38
CA GLU A 36 11.79 3.63 1.22
C GLU A 36 11.14 2.48 0.44
N VAL A 37 11.79 2.00 -0.64
CA VAL A 37 11.18 1.03 -1.54
C VAL A 37 12.15 -0.10 -1.85
N ILE A 38 11.68 -1.33 -1.67
CA ILE A 38 12.31 -2.54 -2.14
C ILE A 38 11.73 -2.87 -3.53
N ASP A 39 12.58 -2.91 -4.54
CA ASP A 39 12.24 -3.49 -5.83
C ASP A 39 12.31 -5.02 -5.71
N SER A 40 11.16 -5.64 -5.54
CA SER A 40 11.08 -7.10 -5.34
C SER A 40 11.08 -7.89 -6.65
N LYS A 41 11.31 -7.23 -7.77
CA LYS A 41 11.71 -7.87 -9.02
C LYS A 41 13.21 -8.13 -9.06
N GLU A 42 14.00 -7.23 -8.49
CA GLU A 42 15.46 -7.30 -8.52
C GLU A 42 16.05 -8.06 -7.31
N VAL A 43 15.35 -8.05 -6.16
CA VAL A 43 15.83 -8.67 -4.93
C VAL A 43 14.76 -9.52 -4.26
N ASP A 44 15.19 -10.53 -3.50
CA ASP A 44 14.27 -11.30 -2.66
C ASP A 44 13.74 -10.42 -1.53
N LEU A 45 12.42 -10.19 -1.54
CA LEU A 45 11.76 -9.33 -0.57
C LEU A 45 11.93 -9.83 0.87
N VAL A 46 11.83 -11.15 1.08
CA VAL A 46 11.86 -11.73 2.42
C VAL A 46 13.25 -11.61 3.02
N GLU A 47 14.29 -11.91 2.24
CA GLU A 47 15.67 -11.74 2.66
C GLU A 47 16.00 -10.26 2.94
N ARG A 48 15.56 -9.36 2.05
CA ARG A 48 15.79 -7.93 2.23
C ARG A 48 15.11 -7.38 3.49
N VAL A 49 13.89 -7.81 3.77
CA VAL A 49 13.19 -7.45 5.02
C VAL A 49 13.90 -8.01 6.24
N ARG A 50 14.44 -9.23 6.18
CA ARG A 50 15.25 -9.80 7.26
C ARG A 50 16.51 -8.98 7.53
N GLU A 51 17.22 -8.56 6.49
CA GLU A 51 18.38 -7.68 6.64
C GLU A 51 18.00 -6.37 7.36
N LEU A 52 16.97 -5.68 6.87
CA LEU A 52 16.50 -4.41 7.42
C LEU A 52 16.01 -4.52 8.88
N THR A 53 15.56 -5.70 9.27
CA THR A 53 15.01 -5.95 10.62
C THR A 53 15.93 -6.78 11.52
N HIS A 54 17.19 -6.98 11.11
CA HIS A 54 18.17 -7.81 11.84
C HIS A 54 17.63 -9.23 12.12
N GLY A 55 16.96 -9.83 11.15
CA GLY A 55 16.41 -11.18 11.23
C GLY A 55 15.04 -11.29 11.91
N ARG A 56 14.54 -10.20 12.52
CA ARG A 56 13.29 -10.22 13.31
C ARG A 56 12.02 -10.34 12.45
N GLY A 57 12.00 -9.67 11.32
CA GLY A 57 10.79 -9.43 10.52
C GLY A 57 10.02 -8.19 10.97
N VAL A 58 9.01 -7.79 10.18
CA VAL A 58 8.20 -6.60 10.43
C VAL A 58 7.12 -6.86 11.48
N ASP A 59 6.74 -5.83 12.24
CA ASP A 59 5.64 -5.91 13.21
C ASP A 59 4.28 -6.08 12.52
N VAL A 60 4.10 -5.36 11.41
CA VAL A 60 2.89 -5.37 10.60
C VAL A 60 3.28 -5.43 9.13
N ALA A 61 2.76 -6.40 8.40
CA ALA A 61 2.81 -6.44 6.94
C ALA A 61 1.42 -6.13 6.38
N ILE A 62 1.35 -5.20 5.42
CA ILE A 62 0.10 -4.86 4.72
C ILE A 62 0.18 -5.45 3.31
N GLU A 63 -0.66 -6.42 3.03
CA GLU A 63 -0.84 -6.99 1.71
C GLU A 63 -1.87 -6.13 0.95
N GLY A 64 -1.42 -5.41 -0.07
CA GLY A 64 -2.23 -4.46 -0.84
C GLY A 64 -2.40 -4.83 -2.32
N THR A 65 -1.88 -5.98 -2.75
CA THR A 65 -1.91 -6.39 -4.16
C THR A 65 -3.09 -7.29 -4.51
N GLY A 66 -3.62 -8.04 -3.53
CA GLY A 66 -4.62 -9.08 -3.74
C GLY A 66 -4.06 -10.33 -4.42
N SER A 67 -2.73 -10.50 -4.46
CA SER A 67 -2.10 -11.67 -5.07
C SER A 67 -1.73 -12.73 -4.04
N GLY A 68 -1.79 -14.01 -4.43
CA GLY A 68 -1.35 -15.10 -3.56
C GLY A 68 0.13 -15.04 -3.22
N SER A 69 0.97 -14.56 -4.13
CA SER A 69 2.40 -14.34 -3.88
C SER A 69 2.62 -13.22 -2.87
N GLY A 70 1.88 -12.11 -2.97
CA GLY A 70 1.94 -11.00 -2.03
C GLY A 70 1.53 -11.42 -0.61
N LEU A 71 0.44 -12.19 -0.49
CA LEU A 71 0.02 -12.73 0.81
C LEU A 71 1.08 -13.67 1.40
N GLY A 72 1.66 -14.56 0.58
CA GLY A 72 2.72 -15.45 1.01
C GLY A 72 3.95 -14.70 1.54
N GLN A 73 4.40 -13.70 0.80
CA GLN A 73 5.52 -12.85 1.20
C GLN A 73 5.22 -12.04 2.48
N ALA A 74 4.00 -11.52 2.61
CA ALA A 74 3.57 -10.82 3.83
C ALA A 74 3.65 -11.73 5.07
N ILE A 75 3.22 -12.99 4.96
CA ILE A 75 3.34 -14.00 6.03
C ILE A 75 4.82 -14.25 6.37
N GLU A 76 5.67 -14.42 5.35
CA GLU A 76 7.09 -14.72 5.52
C GLU A 76 7.87 -13.55 6.14
N CYS A 77 7.56 -12.31 5.75
CA CYS A 77 8.19 -11.10 6.26
C CYS A 77 7.78 -10.74 7.70
N THR A 78 6.61 -11.20 8.14
CA THR A 78 6.06 -10.83 9.46
C THR A 78 6.78 -11.59 10.58
N ARG A 79 7.13 -10.89 11.66
CA ARG A 79 7.75 -11.48 12.86
C ARG A 79 6.79 -12.38 13.65
N THR A 80 7.31 -13.13 14.60
CA THR A 80 6.50 -13.83 15.61
C THR A 80 5.62 -12.84 16.38
N PHE A 81 4.36 -13.19 16.61
CA PHE A 81 3.30 -12.35 17.18
C PHE A 81 3.00 -11.08 16.37
N GLY A 82 3.37 -11.05 15.08
CA GLY A 82 3.07 -9.93 14.21
C GLY A 82 1.69 -10.03 13.56
N THR A 83 1.35 -9.01 12.79
CA THR A 83 0.06 -8.91 12.12
C THR A 83 0.24 -8.81 10.61
N VAL A 84 -0.53 -9.59 9.87
CA VAL A 84 -0.72 -9.44 8.43
C VAL A 84 -2.07 -8.79 8.19
N VAL A 85 -2.08 -7.61 7.56
CA VAL A 85 -3.30 -6.89 7.18
C VAL A 85 -3.58 -7.16 5.71
N MET A 86 -4.71 -7.77 5.41
CA MET A 86 -5.17 -8.05 4.05
C MET A 86 -6.06 -6.89 3.60
N MET A 87 -5.55 -6.08 2.68
CA MET A 87 -6.20 -4.91 2.10
C MET A 87 -6.46 -5.10 0.59
N GLY A 88 -5.61 -5.85 -0.08
CA GLY A 88 -5.74 -6.12 -1.52
C GLY A 88 -6.94 -7.01 -1.80
N ASN A 89 -7.81 -6.59 -2.74
CA ASN A 89 -8.94 -7.42 -3.17
C ASN A 89 -8.45 -8.47 -4.18
N PRO A 90 -8.57 -9.78 -3.88
CA PRO A 90 -8.10 -10.82 -4.80
C PRO A 90 -8.93 -10.85 -6.09
N ALA A 91 -8.23 -10.95 -7.22
CA ALA A 91 -8.86 -11.08 -8.55
C ALA A 91 -9.03 -12.55 -8.99
N SER A 92 -8.45 -13.49 -8.25
CA SER A 92 -8.52 -14.92 -8.51
C SER A 92 -8.31 -15.71 -7.22
N ASP A 93 -8.47 -17.03 -7.30
CA ASP A 93 -8.20 -17.92 -6.17
C ASP A 93 -6.78 -17.73 -5.64
N THR A 94 -6.68 -17.57 -4.33
CA THR A 94 -5.41 -17.35 -3.64
C THR A 94 -4.92 -18.63 -2.98
N THR A 95 -3.75 -19.09 -3.40
CA THR A 95 -3.09 -20.26 -2.80
C THR A 95 -1.88 -19.84 -2.00
N ILE A 96 -1.81 -20.26 -0.74
CA ILE A 96 -0.60 -20.15 0.09
C ILE A 96 0.08 -21.51 0.19
N LYS A 97 1.42 -21.51 0.20
CA LYS A 97 2.20 -22.75 0.31
C LYS A 97 2.04 -23.36 1.70
N LEU A 98 2.20 -24.68 1.80
CA LEU A 98 2.18 -25.38 3.09
C LEU A 98 3.16 -24.76 4.11
N ALA A 99 4.34 -24.37 3.68
CA ALA A 99 5.34 -23.73 4.52
C ALA A 99 4.86 -22.38 5.06
N GLN A 100 4.17 -21.59 4.25
CA GLN A 100 3.59 -20.29 4.65
C GLN A 100 2.44 -20.48 5.65
N HIS A 101 1.53 -21.43 5.38
CA HIS A 101 0.49 -21.81 6.33
C HIS A 101 1.09 -22.24 7.67
N SER A 102 2.14 -23.07 7.66
CA SER A 102 2.85 -23.48 8.88
C SER A 102 3.45 -22.30 9.65
N GLN A 103 3.91 -21.24 8.95
CA GLN A 103 4.41 -20.04 9.60
C GLN A 103 3.32 -19.24 10.32
N ILE A 104 2.10 -19.21 9.82
CA ILE A 104 0.97 -18.58 10.52
C ILE A 104 0.82 -19.19 11.92
N LEU A 105 0.85 -20.52 12.02
CA LEU A 105 0.75 -21.23 13.28
C LEU A 105 1.98 -21.02 14.16
N ARG A 106 3.17 -21.25 13.61
CA ARG A 106 4.43 -21.24 14.37
C ARG A 106 4.84 -19.86 14.86
N LYS A 107 4.47 -18.82 14.10
CA LYS A 107 4.72 -17.42 14.48
C LYS A 107 3.55 -16.81 15.25
N GLU A 108 2.44 -17.54 15.46
CA GLU A 108 1.22 -17.07 16.11
C GLU A 108 0.75 -15.73 15.50
N LEU A 109 0.66 -15.69 14.15
CA LEU A 109 0.32 -14.48 13.42
C LEU A 109 -1.17 -14.13 13.55
N SER A 110 -1.45 -12.83 13.67
CA SER A 110 -2.79 -12.30 13.46
C SER A 110 -3.00 -11.97 12.00
N LEU A 111 -4.01 -12.56 11.35
CA LEU A 111 -4.45 -12.18 10.00
C LEU A 111 -5.71 -11.34 10.11
N LYS A 112 -5.65 -10.10 9.61
CA LYS A 112 -6.76 -9.15 9.71
C LYS A 112 -7.16 -8.64 8.33
N GLY A 113 -8.39 -8.90 7.92
CA GLY A 113 -9.00 -8.25 6.76
C GLY A 113 -9.45 -6.83 7.11
N ILE A 114 -9.31 -5.93 6.15
CA ILE A 114 -9.88 -4.58 6.21
C ILE A 114 -10.62 -4.31 4.91
N TRP A 115 -11.71 -3.54 5.00
CA TRP A 115 -12.52 -3.17 3.86
C TRP A 115 -13.06 -1.76 4.02
N ASN A 116 -12.76 -0.90 3.10
CA ASN A 116 -13.20 0.50 3.10
C ASN A 116 -12.99 1.25 4.43
N SER A 117 -13.41 2.51 4.49
CA SER A 117 -13.47 3.32 5.70
C SER A 117 -14.87 3.23 6.33
N HIS A 118 -14.91 3.37 7.65
CA HIS A 118 -16.15 3.45 8.39
C HIS A 118 -16.41 4.88 8.84
N TYR A 119 -17.60 5.39 8.58
CA TYR A 119 -18.07 6.64 9.18
C TYR A 119 -18.71 6.33 10.53
N ALA A 120 -17.88 6.17 11.53
CA ALA A 120 -18.27 5.85 12.90
C ALA A 120 -17.43 6.68 13.87
N ASP A 121 -18.00 7.03 15.04
CA ASP A 121 -17.33 7.90 16.01
C ASP A 121 -16.36 7.14 16.93
N THR A 122 -16.42 5.82 16.95
CA THR A 122 -15.57 4.99 17.79
C THR A 122 -14.88 3.86 17.03
N PRO A 123 -13.59 3.60 17.30
CA PRO A 123 -12.72 4.31 18.27
C PRO A 123 -12.33 5.71 17.80
N ILE A 124 -12.42 6.00 16.50
CA ILE A 124 -12.15 7.30 15.90
C ILE A 124 -12.95 7.43 14.60
N ASN A 125 -13.48 8.62 14.34
CA ASN A 125 -14.07 8.93 13.03
C ASN A 125 -12.94 9.16 12.01
N GLU A 126 -12.69 8.19 11.15
CA GLU A 126 -11.59 8.19 10.17
C GLU A 126 -11.68 9.37 9.19
N TRP A 127 -12.89 9.77 8.82
CA TRP A 127 -13.13 10.88 7.90
C TRP A 127 -12.75 12.21 8.55
N HIS A 128 -13.27 12.49 9.74
CA HIS A 128 -12.96 13.72 10.47
C HIS A 128 -11.47 13.78 10.82
N TYR A 129 -10.88 12.66 11.21
CA TYR A 129 -9.46 12.60 11.51
C TYR A 129 -8.61 12.90 10.27
N THR A 130 -8.96 12.31 9.12
CA THR A 130 -8.25 12.53 7.85
C THR A 130 -8.32 13.99 7.43
N VAL A 131 -9.51 14.61 7.44
CA VAL A 131 -9.68 16.03 7.08
C VAL A 131 -8.85 16.90 8.00
N ARG A 132 -8.86 16.64 9.31
CA ARG A 132 -8.05 17.39 10.26
C ARG A 132 -6.55 17.28 9.98
N MET A 133 -6.05 16.09 9.65
CA MET A 133 -4.62 15.90 9.33
C MET A 133 -4.21 16.62 8.05
N LEU A 134 -5.11 16.73 7.07
CA LEU A 134 -4.92 17.52 5.86
C LEU A 134 -4.90 19.02 6.16
N ASP A 135 -5.86 19.51 6.97
CA ASP A 135 -6.00 20.91 7.35
C ASP A 135 -4.79 21.40 8.19
N GLU A 136 -4.33 20.57 9.12
CA GLU A 136 -3.13 20.83 9.93
C GLU A 136 -1.81 20.69 9.14
N GLY A 137 -1.86 20.33 7.86
CA GLY A 137 -0.67 20.11 7.01
C GLY A 137 0.19 18.91 7.40
N LYS A 138 -0.29 18.05 8.30
CA LYS A 138 0.40 16.84 8.75
C LYS A 138 0.37 15.71 7.73
N MET A 139 -0.66 15.70 6.87
CA MET A 139 -0.78 14.78 5.75
C MET A 139 -0.81 15.58 4.44
N LYS A 140 0.09 15.24 3.52
CA LYS A 140 0.13 15.82 2.19
C LYS A 140 -0.30 14.76 1.18
N VAL A 141 -1.20 15.12 0.26
CA VAL A 141 -1.72 14.20 -0.78
C VAL A 141 -1.76 14.83 -2.18
N THR A 142 -1.61 16.15 -2.26
CA THR A 142 -1.71 16.89 -3.54
C THR A 142 -0.59 16.54 -4.52
N ASP A 143 0.57 16.13 -4.02
CA ASP A 143 1.71 15.67 -4.82
C ASP A 143 1.48 14.29 -5.45
N LEU A 144 0.45 13.56 -5.03
CA LEU A 144 0.05 12.30 -5.65
C LEU A 144 -0.90 12.50 -6.85
N ILE A 145 -1.37 13.73 -7.09
CA ILE A 145 -2.20 14.06 -8.25
C ILE A 145 -1.28 14.21 -9.46
N THR A 146 -1.18 13.14 -10.25
CA THR A 146 -0.31 13.11 -11.43
C THR A 146 -0.99 13.64 -12.68
N HIS A 147 -2.32 13.54 -12.75
CA HIS A 147 -3.09 13.95 -13.93
C HIS A 147 -4.34 14.73 -13.51
N LYS A 148 -4.60 15.79 -14.26
CA LYS A 148 -5.84 16.55 -14.22
C LYS A 148 -6.45 16.55 -15.62
N SER A 149 -7.76 16.39 -15.72
CA SER A 149 -8.45 16.32 -17.00
C SER A 149 -9.77 17.07 -16.95
N SER A 150 -10.12 17.74 -18.06
CA SER A 150 -11.49 18.16 -18.32
C SER A 150 -12.41 16.98 -18.59
N LEU A 151 -13.71 17.21 -18.68
CA LEU A 151 -14.70 16.17 -18.99
C LEU A 151 -14.39 15.48 -20.32
N ASP A 152 -14.05 16.27 -21.35
CA ASP A 152 -13.75 15.75 -22.69
C ASP A 152 -12.46 14.92 -22.74
N GLY A 153 -11.51 15.18 -21.84
CA GLY A 153 -10.25 14.42 -21.75
C GLY A 153 -10.37 13.10 -20.99
N LEU A 154 -11.44 12.88 -20.22
CA LEU A 154 -11.61 11.67 -19.42
C LEU A 154 -11.57 10.35 -20.20
N PRO A 155 -12.21 10.22 -21.40
CA PRO A 155 -12.13 8.97 -22.16
C PRO A 155 -10.71 8.55 -22.51
N ALA A 156 -9.88 9.48 -22.98
CA ALA A 156 -8.48 9.22 -23.30
C ALA A 156 -7.68 8.84 -22.04
N LEU A 157 -7.91 9.54 -20.93
CA LEU A 157 -7.27 9.24 -19.67
C LEU A 157 -7.65 7.85 -19.15
N CYS A 158 -8.93 7.49 -19.21
CA CYS A 158 -9.40 6.15 -18.84
C CYS A 158 -8.80 5.04 -19.72
N SER A 159 -8.65 5.31 -21.04
CA SER A 159 -7.99 4.37 -21.95
C SER A 159 -6.54 4.15 -21.54
N GLY A 160 -5.77 5.21 -21.32
CA GLY A 160 -4.37 5.11 -20.90
C GLY A 160 -4.16 4.45 -19.54
N ILE A 161 -5.16 4.53 -18.64
CA ILE A 161 -5.15 3.77 -17.38
C ILE A 161 -5.35 2.27 -17.66
N ASN A 162 -6.30 1.94 -18.51
CA ASN A 162 -6.70 0.56 -18.78
C ASN A 162 -5.62 -0.21 -19.57
N ASP A 163 -4.97 0.42 -20.51
CA ASP A 163 -3.91 -0.18 -21.33
C ASP A 163 -2.51 -0.03 -20.74
N HIS A 164 -2.41 0.59 -19.57
CA HIS A 164 -1.14 0.85 -18.85
C HIS A 164 -0.11 1.68 -19.64
N SER A 165 -0.56 2.48 -20.62
CA SER A 165 0.33 3.33 -21.45
C SER A 165 0.85 4.55 -20.70
N ILE A 166 0.25 4.92 -19.58
CA ILE A 166 0.66 6.05 -18.75
C ILE A 166 0.76 5.65 -17.27
N LEU A 167 1.80 6.14 -16.59
CA LEU A 167 1.96 5.96 -15.15
C LEU A 167 1.05 6.94 -14.41
N ILE A 168 0.03 6.45 -13.76
CA ILE A 168 -0.91 7.24 -12.97
C ILE A 168 -0.83 6.86 -11.49
N CYS A 169 -0.65 7.86 -10.62
CA CYS A 169 -0.88 7.69 -9.19
C CYS A 169 -2.32 8.11 -8.84
N LYS A 170 -2.69 9.37 -9.15
CA LYS A 170 -4.06 9.87 -9.00
C LYS A 170 -4.42 10.77 -10.17
N ALA A 171 -5.50 10.43 -10.84
CA ALA A 171 -6.12 11.29 -11.84
C ALA A 171 -7.34 11.97 -11.25
N MET A 172 -7.54 13.23 -11.57
CA MET A 172 -8.68 14.02 -11.12
C MET A 172 -9.36 14.73 -12.27
N TYR A 173 -10.67 14.70 -12.28
CA TYR A 173 -11.48 15.63 -13.06
C TYR A 173 -11.40 17.02 -12.43
N VAL A 174 -11.14 18.02 -13.23
CA VAL A 174 -11.14 19.43 -12.82
C VAL A 174 -12.10 20.15 -13.75
N PRO A 175 -13.22 20.73 -13.26
CA PRO A 175 -14.07 21.57 -14.05
C PRO A 175 -13.23 22.70 -14.66
N GLU A 176 -13.51 23.07 -15.91
CA GLU A 176 -12.95 24.27 -16.49
C GLU A 176 -13.32 25.46 -15.59
N ALA A 177 -12.34 26.26 -15.22
CA ALA A 177 -12.63 27.53 -14.55
C ALA A 177 -13.41 28.41 -15.55
N GLU A 178 -14.62 28.83 -15.19
CA GLU A 178 -15.39 29.82 -15.93
C GLU A 178 -14.60 31.12 -16.04
#